data_2b5130455d8df308daee8c93ade31b66
#
_entry.id   2b5130455d8df308daee8c93ade31b66
#
_cell.length_a   1.000
_cell.length_b   1.000
_cell.length_c   1.000
_cell.angle_alpha   90.00
_cell.angle_beta   90.00
_cell.angle_gamma   90.00
#
_symmetry.space_group_name_H-M   'P 1'
#
loop_
_entity.id
_entity.type
_entity.pdbx_description
1 polymer ?
#
loop_
_entity_poly.entity_id
_entity_poly.type
_entity_poly.pdbx_seq_one_letter_code
_entity_poly.pdbx_strand_id
1 'polypeptide(L)'
;QTPVPYKSMLKSSDGAPLVYMGTYNNQGVPNYLEPVNDPLSQDFLNDINASLPERRPVPDYNPEYLDTENQTSITILQESDVWITFVHEGAGHKNVLGFYTYDANNPPLTVNDITQISVIFPNVSFQGSGGGLVSGNKVYLGRYQANVKIGWALLQNAYNGTVNPNATTFFSDSWLNPEANSNLKQHIVQLFDPGRELVIMGFEDLRRDGSCDNDFNDAVFYVTANPVEAIEYNEMPLITYENPDTDGDGIPDNFDEFPSNPEKAFTSFFPGETTYGTLAFEDLWPSKGDYDFNDLVVKYRFTQVTNGKMR
;
A
#
# COMPACT_ATOMS: atom_id res chain seq x y z
N GLN A 1 -5.10 17.16 -25.69
CA GLN A 1 -4.03 16.16 -25.81
C GLN A 1 -4.64 14.86 -26.30
N THR A 2 -4.05 14.21 -27.30
CA THR A 2 -4.57 12.94 -27.81
C THR A 2 -4.08 11.83 -26.86
N PRO A 3 -4.98 11.02 -26.26
CA PRO A 3 -4.58 9.92 -25.42
C PRO A 3 -3.70 8.93 -26.19
N VAL A 4 -2.66 8.42 -25.54
CA VAL A 4 -1.88 7.30 -26.11
C VAL A 4 -2.80 6.09 -26.24
N PRO A 5 -2.84 5.41 -27.39
CA PRO A 5 -3.76 4.30 -27.59
C PRO A 5 -3.42 3.17 -26.62
N TYR A 6 -4.48 2.53 -26.11
CA TYR A 6 -4.38 1.33 -25.29
C TYR A 6 -3.68 0.20 -26.08
N LYS A 7 -2.55 -0.27 -25.56
CA LYS A 7 -1.89 -1.50 -26.05
C LYS A 7 -2.14 -2.59 -25.03
N SER A 8 -2.87 -3.60 -25.41
CA SER A 8 -3.33 -4.64 -24.49
C SER A 8 -2.22 -5.46 -23.83
N MET A 9 -1.04 -5.52 -24.44
CA MET A 9 0.11 -6.27 -23.89
C MET A 9 1.42 -5.77 -24.52
N LEU A 10 2.42 -5.51 -23.69
CA LEU A 10 3.82 -5.38 -24.09
C LEU A 10 4.57 -6.63 -23.62
N LYS A 11 5.28 -7.31 -24.50
CA LYS A 11 6.13 -8.44 -24.11
C LYS A 11 7.52 -7.93 -23.83
N SER A 12 8.06 -8.25 -22.65
CA SER A 12 9.49 -8.22 -22.38
C SER A 12 10.16 -9.40 -23.07
N SER A 13 11.43 -9.27 -23.47
CA SER A 13 12.23 -10.39 -23.98
C SER A 13 12.47 -11.44 -22.90
N ASP A 14 12.64 -11.03 -21.65
CA ASP A 14 13.14 -11.86 -20.54
C ASP A 14 12.32 -11.69 -19.25
N GLY A 15 11.07 -11.21 -19.34
CA GLY A 15 10.27 -10.90 -18.15
C GLY A 15 8.77 -11.10 -18.32
N ALA A 16 8.05 -10.85 -17.23
CA ALA A 16 6.60 -10.91 -17.20
C ALA A 16 5.97 -9.92 -18.20
N PRO A 17 4.89 -10.29 -18.90
CA PRO A 17 4.22 -9.40 -19.83
C PRO A 17 3.59 -8.20 -19.09
N LEU A 18 3.75 -7.00 -19.65
CA LEU A 18 3.11 -5.78 -19.16
C LEU A 18 1.73 -5.62 -19.79
N VAL A 19 0.73 -5.33 -18.97
CA VAL A 19 -0.64 -5.04 -19.40
C VAL A 19 -1.04 -3.67 -18.85
N TYR A 20 -1.55 -2.79 -19.70
CA TYR A 20 -2.05 -1.50 -19.25
C TYR A 20 -3.43 -1.63 -18.61
N MET A 21 -3.64 -0.96 -17.48
CA MET A 21 -4.96 -0.84 -16.85
C MET A 21 -5.93 0.02 -17.70
N GLY A 22 -5.39 0.94 -18.49
CA GLY A 22 -6.17 1.81 -19.36
C GLY A 22 -5.27 2.68 -20.23
N THR A 23 -5.84 3.75 -20.79
CA THR A 23 -5.09 4.74 -21.58
C THR A 23 -4.42 5.78 -20.68
N TYR A 24 -3.44 6.48 -21.22
CA TYR A 24 -2.74 7.57 -20.55
C TYR A 24 -2.43 8.71 -21.54
N ASN A 25 -2.11 9.89 -21.03
CA ASN A 25 -1.75 11.04 -21.85
C ASN A 25 -0.25 10.99 -22.27
N ASN A 26 0.20 11.99 -23.03
CA ASN A 26 1.58 12.06 -23.51
C ASN A 26 2.63 12.34 -22.42
N GLN A 27 2.22 12.67 -21.20
CA GLN A 27 3.09 12.81 -20.02
C GLN A 27 3.12 11.52 -19.18
N GLY A 28 2.38 10.47 -19.57
CA GLY A 28 2.27 9.21 -18.86
C GLY A 28 1.25 9.23 -17.72
N VAL A 29 0.42 10.28 -17.61
CA VAL A 29 -0.62 10.34 -16.58
C VAL A 29 -1.80 9.46 -16.99
N PRO A 30 -2.24 8.54 -16.13
CA PRO A 30 -3.39 7.68 -16.39
C PRO A 30 -4.69 8.47 -16.63
N ASN A 31 -5.50 8.01 -17.60
CA ASN A 31 -6.85 8.54 -17.81
C ASN A 31 -7.90 7.86 -16.91
N TYR A 32 -7.46 6.90 -16.09
CA TYR A 32 -8.25 6.13 -15.12
C TYR A 32 -7.92 6.49 -13.66
N LEU A 33 -7.36 7.69 -13.43
CA LEU A 33 -7.28 8.23 -12.08
C LEU A 33 -8.67 8.38 -11.49
N GLU A 34 -8.79 8.18 -10.19
CA GLU A 34 -10.01 8.55 -9.47
C GLU A 34 -10.32 10.03 -9.70
N PRO A 35 -11.61 10.41 -9.81
CA PRO A 35 -12.01 11.76 -10.19
C PRO A 35 -11.64 12.83 -9.15
N VAL A 36 -11.36 12.42 -7.94
CA VAL A 36 -10.95 13.27 -6.82
C VAL A 36 -9.62 12.76 -6.26
N ASN A 37 -8.62 13.65 -6.23
CA ASN A 37 -7.36 13.35 -5.59
C ASN A 37 -7.53 13.23 -4.08
N ASP A 38 -6.77 12.33 -3.46
CA ASP A 38 -6.70 12.26 -2.01
C ASP A 38 -6.05 13.54 -1.45
N PRO A 39 -6.62 14.15 -0.42
CA PRO A 39 -5.98 15.28 0.25
C PRO A 39 -4.78 14.78 1.09
N LEU A 40 -3.61 15.34 0.84
CA LEU A 40 -2.40 15.06 1.62
C LEU A 40 -2.11 16.26 2.53
N SER A 41 -2.17 16.04 3.84
CA SER A 41 -1.84 17.08 4.81
C SER A 41 -0.33 17.32 4.89
N GLN A 42 0.08 18.51 5.33
CA GLN A 42 1.50 18.79 5.54
C GLN A 42 2.11 17.88 6.61
N ASP A 43 1.36 17.57 7.67
CA ASP A 43 1.81 16.64 8.72
C ASP A 43 2.08 15.25 8.16
N PHE A 44 1.24 14.75 7.25
CA PHE A 44 1.49 13.47 6.60
C PHE A 44 2.79 13.49 5.76
N LEU A 45 3.03 14.56 5.01
CA LEU A 45 4.26 14.70 4.23
C LEU A 45 5.50 14.83 5.14
N ASN A 46 5.36 15.47 6.29
CA ASN A 46 6.42 15.56 7.30
C ASN A 46 6.74 14.20 7.90
N ASP A 47 5.73 13.40 8.22
CA ASP A 47 5.90 12.03 8.76
C ASP A 47 6.57 11.12 7.73
N ILE A 48 6.20 11.22 6.45
CA ILE A 48 6.90 10.49 5.37
C ILE A 48 8.38 10.91 5.30
N ASN A 49 8.64 12.23 5.33
CA ASN A 49 10.02 12.71 5.31
C ASN A 49 10.80 12.36 6.59
N ALA A 50 10.14 12.20 7.73
CA ALA A 50 10.76 11.69 8.95
C ALA A 50 11.13 10.21 8.83
N SER A 51 10.31 9.43 8.13
CA SER A 51 10.51 7.98 7.92
C SER A 51 11.54 7.67 6.84
N LEU A 52 11.49 8.39 5.70
CA LEU A 52 12.32 8.18 4.50
C LEU A 52 12.94 9.52 4.08
N PRO A 53 13.86 10.09 4.88
CA PRO A 53 14.44 11.40 4.59
C PRO A 53 15.49 11.31 3.47
N GLU A 54 15.46 12.30 2.59
CA GLU A 54 16.39 12.47 1.46
C GLU A 54 17.86 12.33 1.91
N ARG A 55 18.62 11.49 1.20
CA ARG A 55 20.05 11.22 1.42
C ARG A 55 20.39 10.67 2.81
N ARG A 56 19.45 9.98 3.43
CA ARG A 56 19.70 9.22 4.65
C ARG A 56 19.47 7.75 4.39
N PRO A 57 20.55 6.98 4.18
CA PRO A 57 20.41 5.56 3.85
C PRO A 57 19.62 4.80 4.91
N VAL A 58 18.53 4.13 4.53
CA VAL A 58 17.72 3.30 5.43
C VAL A 58 18.57 2.26 6.18
N PRO A 59 19.56 1.60 5.56
CA PRO A 59 20.42 0.65 6.30
C PRO A 59 21.18 1.25 7.50
N ASP A 60 21.43 2.56 7.50
CA ASP A 60 22.17 3.25 8.54
C ASP A 60 21.29 3.91 9.60
N TYR A 61 20.08 4.36 9.20
CA TYR A 61 19.20 5.17 10.04
C TYR A 61 17.98 4.41 10.56
N ASN A 62 17.39 3.54 9.74
CA ASN A 62 16.20 2.74 10.08
C ASN A 62 16.40 1.29 9.58
N PRO A 63 17.46 0.58 10.03
CA PRO A 63 17.80 -0.75 9.53
C PRO A 63 16.65 -1.76 9.71
N GLU A 64 15.78 -1.55 10.70
CA GLU A 64 14.60 -2.37 10.97
C GLU A 64 13.59 -2.37 9.80
N TYR A 65 13.61 -1.36 8.92
CA TYR A 65 12.76 -1.34 7.73
C TYR A 65 13.18 -2.38 6.68
N LEU A 66 14.40 -2.91 6.81
CA LEU A 66 14.98 -3.91 5.91
C LEU A 66 15.08 -5.30 6.55
N ASP A 67 14.46 -5.51 7.69
CA ASP A 67 14.42 -6.83 8.31
C ASP A 67 13.74 -7.83 7.37
N THR A 68 14.30 -9.03 7.29
CA THR A 68 13.85 -10.08 6.35
C THR A 68 12.46 -10.61 6.64
N GLU A 69 11.97 -10.41 7.84
CA GLU A 69 10.62 -10.78 8.27
C GLU A 69 9.56 -9.76 7.81
N ASN A 70 9.99 -8.56 7.43
CA ASN A 70 9.06 -7.51 7.00
C ASN A 70 8.36 -7.85 5.69
N GLN A 71 7.09 -7.53 5.62
CA GLN A 71 6.33 -7.65 4.40
C GLN A 71 6.71 -6.55 3.42
N THR A 72 6.90 -6.92 2.17
CA THR A 72 7.19 -6.02 1.04
C THR A 72 6.11 -6.08 -0.06
N SER A 73 5.11 -6.94 0.14
CA SER A 73 3.93 -7.12 -0.71
C SER A 73 2.67 -7.09 0.15
N ILE A 74 1.54 -6.62 -0.37
CA ILE A 74 0.28 -6.55 0.36
C ILE A 74 -0.40 -7.92 0.39
N THR A 75 -0.71 -8.44 1.58
CA THR A 75 -1.53 -9.65 1.76
C THR A 75 -2.97 -9.26 2.06
N ILE A 76 -3.92 -9.81 1.32
CA ILE A 76 -5.35 -9.59 1.53
C ILE A 76 -5.90 -10.70 2.44
N LEU A 77 -6.45 -10.32 3.59
CA LEU A 77 -7.01 -11.24 4.59
C LEU A 77 -8.48 -11.54 4.38
N GLN A 78 -9.22 -10.61 3.79
CA GLN A 78 -10.65 -10.76 3.43
C GLN A 78 -10.97 -9.97 2.17
N GLU A 79 -12.12 -10.24 1.55
CA GLU A 79 -12.53 -9.54 0.34
C GLU A 79 -12.51 -8.02 0.54
N SER A 80 -11.80 -7.29 -0.35
CA SER A 80 -11.58 -5.85 -0.22
C SER A 80 -11.36 -5.18 -1.56
N ASP A 81 -11.81 -3.94 -1.66
CA ASP A 81 -11.41 -3.01 -2.70
C ASP A 81 -10.09 -2.35 -2.31
N VAL A 82 -9.16 -2.20 -3.27
CA VAL A 82 -7.80 -1.69 -3.02
C VAL A 82 -7.48 -0.53 -3.94
N TRP A 83 -6.85 0.51 -3.40
CA TRP A 83 -6.37 1.69 -4.12
C TRP A 83 -4.91 1.95 -3.82
N ILE A 84 -4.23 2.62 -4.76
CA ILE A 84 -2.90 3.16 -4.57
C ILE A 84 -2.91 4.66 -4.89
N THR A 85 -2.22 5.44 -4.08
CA THR A 85 -2.11 6.90 -4.24
C THR A 85 -0.66 7.31 -4.36
N PHE A 86 -0.35 8.11 -5.37
CA PHE A 86 0.96 8.72 -5.56
C PHE A 86 1.18 9.86 -4.56
N VAL A 87 2.32 9.86 -3.89
CA VAL A 87 2.68 10.87 -2.89
C VAL A 87 3.79 11.76 -3.40
N HIS A 88 4.94 11.17 -3.70
CA HIS A 88 6.17 11.91 -4.01
C HIS A 88 7.06 11.13 -4.98
N GLU A 89 7.95 11.86 -5.66
CA GLU A 89 9.04 11.32 -6.46
C GLU A 89 10.29 12.13 -6.17
N GLY A 90 11.36 11.47 -5.70
CA GLY A 90 12.67 12.05 -5.39
C GLY A 90 13.70 11.82 -6.49
N ALA A 91 13.43 10.92 -7.44
CA ALA A 91 14.38 10.51 -8.47
C ALA A 91 14.36 11.42 -9.71
N GLY A 92 15.47 11.43 -10.45
CA GLY A 92 15.52 12.01 -11.81
C GLY A 92 15.05 11.04 -12.90
N HIS A 93 14.70 9.80 -12.58
CA HIS A 93 14.28 8.79 -13.53
C HIS A 93 12.78 8.81 -13.77
N LYS A 94 12.39 8.54 -15.03
CA LYS A 94 10.98 8.37 -15.40
C LYS A 94 10.59 6.91 -15.24
N ASN A 95 10.38 6.53 -13.99
CA ASN A 95 10.04 5.17 -13.60
C ASN A 95 8.61 4.82 -14.02
N VAL A 96 8.34 3.52 -14.16
CA VAL A 96 7.00 2.98 -14.39
C VAL A 96 6.64 2.10 -13.20
N LEU A 97 5.49 2.34 -12.59
CA LEU A 97 4.98 1.48 -11.53
C LEU A 97 3.92 0.53 -12.07
N GLY A 98 4.07 -0.74 -11.76
CA GLY A 98 3.08 -1.78 -11.97
C GLY A 98 2.90 -2.66 -10.74
N PHE A 99 1.92 -3.55 -10.82
CA PHE A 99 1.69 -4.58 -9.81
C PHE A 99 1.39 -5.93 -10.46
N TYR A 100 1.58 -6.99 -9.69
CA TYR A 100 1.19 -8.36 -10.04
C TYR A 100 0.51 -9.01 -8.85
N THR A 101 -0.24 -10.07 -9.10
CA THR A 101 -0.97 -10.77 -8.04
C THR A 101 -0.70 -12.25 -8.10
N TYR A 102 -0.71 -12.89 -6.93
CA TYR A 102 -0.54 -14.33 -6.79
C TYR A 102 -1.25 -14.84 -5.52
N ASP A 103 -1.44 -16.13 -5.43
CA ASP A 103 -1.92 -16.79 -4.20
C ASP A 103 -0.81 -16.75 -3.15
N ALA A 104 -1.09 -16.28 -1.94
CA ALA A 104 -0.11 -16.13 -0.85
C ALA A 104 0.62 -17.46 -0.53
N ASN A 105 -0.04 -18.61 -0.77
CA ASN A 105 0.56 -19.93 -0.56
C ASN A 105 1.39 -20.43 -1.76
N ASN A 106 1.41 -19.68 -2.87
CA ASN A 106 2.10 -20.08 -4.10
C ASN A 106 2.81 -18.88 -4.73
N PRO A 107 3.85 -18.33 -4.08
CA PRO A 107 4.59 -17.18 -4.60
C PRO A 107 5.36 -17.52 -5.88
N PRO A 108 5.60 -16.54 -6.77
CA PRO A 108 6.44 -16.72 -7.94
C PRO A 108 7.88 -17.02 -7.48
N LEU A 109 8.48 -18.08 -8.01
CA LEU A 109 9.87 -18.44 -7.73
C LEU A 109 10.85 -17.69 -8.63
N THR A 110 10.39 -17.32 -9.82
CA THR A 110 11.12 -16.57 -10.83
C THR A 110 10.22 -15.53 -11.48
N VAL A 111 10.80 -14.56 -12.17
CA VAL A 111 10.04 -13.55 -12.93
C VAL A 111 9.11 -14.18 -13.98
N ASN A 112 9.48 -15.36 -14.51
CA ASN A 112 8.66 -16.07 -15.51
C ASN A 112 7.37 -16.68 -14.92
N ASP A 113 7.29 -16.83 -13.61
CA ASP A 113 6.09 -17.32 -12.94
C ASP A 113 5.03 -16.21 -12.75
N ILE A 114 5.43 -14.94 -12.96
CA ILE A 114 4.51 -13.80 -12.95
C ILE A 114 3.72 -13.82 -14.27
N THR A 115 2.41 -14.02 -14.17
CA THR A 115 1.54 -14.13 -15.35
C THR A 115 1.40 -12.82 -16.11
N GLN A 116 1.36 -11.70 -15.39
CA GLN A 116 1.35 -10.33 -15.93
C GLN A 116 1.71 -9.30 -14.87
N ILE A 117 2.25 -8.17 -15.32
CA ILE A 117 2.38 -6.94 -14.53
C ILE A 117 1.39 -5.92 -15.08
N SER A 118 0.46 -5.49 -14.25
CA SER A 118 -0.51 -4.43 -14.58
C SER A 118 0.13 -3.07 -14.35
N VAL A 119 0.30 -2.27 -15.40
CA VAL A 119 0.91 -0.94 -15.33
C VAL A 119 -0.09 0.04 -14.72
N ILE A 120 0.27 0.59 -13.55
CA ILE A 120 -0.55 1.55 -12.78
C ILE A 120 -0.23 2.99 -13.22
N PHE A 121 1.05 3.37 -13.11
CA PHE A 121 1.55 4.68 -13.48
C PHE A 121 2.61 4.52 -14.57
N PRO A 122 2.27 4.82 -15.84
CA PRO A 122 3.20 4.75 -16.97
C PRO A 122 4.40 5.69 -16.86
N ASN A 123 4.30 6.74 -16.05
CA ASN A 123 5.39 7.66 -15.74
C ASN A 123 5.22 8.17 -14.30
N VAL A 124 6.11 7.71 -13.42
CA VAL A 124 6.16 8.12 -12.01
C VAL A 124 7.01 9.38 -11.91
N SER A 125 6.49 10.51 -12.41
CA SER A 125 7.19 11.78 -12.30
C SER A 125 6.21 12.93 -12.08
N PHE A 126 6.60 13.86 -11.24
CA PHE A 126 5.80 15.05 -10.93
C PHE A 126 5.57 15.94 -12.15
N GLN A 127 4.50 16.69 -12.08
CA GLN A 127 4.27 17.82 -12.96
C GLN A 127 5.42 18.83 -12.85
N GLY A 128 6.14 19.00 -13.95
CA GLY A 128 7.33 19.88 -14.02
C GLY A 128 8.66 19.14 -13.81
N SER A 129 8.67 17.88 -13.34
CA SER A 129 9.86 17.03 -13.23
C SER A 129 9.94 15.96 -14.32
N GLY A 130 9.37 16.22 -15.48
CA GLY A 130 9.38 15.27 -16.60
C GLY A 130 8.13 14.42 -16.75
N GLY A 131 7.14 14.59 -15.89
CA GLY A 131 5.82 13.95 -15.91
C GLY A 131 4.67 14.91 -15.66
N GLY A 132 3.56 14.38 -15.23
CA GLY A 132 2.35 15.15 -14.98
C GLY A 132 1.55 14.68 -13.76
N LEU A 133 2.11 13.81 -12.92
CA LEU A 133 1.47 13.40 -11.68
C LEU A 133 1.51 14.55 -10.67
N VAL A 134 0.52 14.56 -9.80
CA VAL A 134 0.48 15.43 -8.61
C VAL A 134 0.18 14.57 -7.39
N SER A 135 0.66 14.98 -6.22
CA SER A 135 0.38 14.28 -4.97
C SER A 135 -1.12 14.10 -4.79
N GLY A 136 -1.53 12.90 -4.36
CA GLY A 136 -2.93 12.53 -4.22
C GLY A 136 -3.55 11.88 -5.47
N ASN A 137 -2.84 11.79 -6.60
CA ASN A 137 -3.35 11.04 -7.75
C ASN A 137 -3.55 9.57 -7.37
N LYS A 138 -4.79 9.10 -7.46
CA LYS A 138 -5.25 7.80 -6.95
C LYS A 138 -5.75 6.90 -8.07
N VAL A 139 -5.44 5.61 -7.96
CA VAL A 139 -5.89 4.57 -8.89
C VAL A 139 -6.57 3.44 -8.12
N TYR A 140 -7.72 3.03 -8.58
CA TYR A 140 -8.38 1.80 -8.13
C TYR A 140 -7.70 0.59 -8.76
N LEU A 141 -7.17 -0.31 -7.93
CA LEU A 141 -6.48 -1.51 -8.41
C LEU A 141 -7.42 -2.68 -8.68
N GLY A 142 -8.55 -2.73 -7.99
CA GLY A 142 -9.52 -3.80 -8.10
C GLY A 142 -10.03 -4.30 -6.77
N ARG A 143 -10.88 -5.34 -6.85
CA ARG A 143 -11.44 -6.06 -5.71
C ARG A 143 -10.79 -7.43 -5.61
N TYR A 144 -10.25 -7.75 -4.46
CA TYR A 144 -9.46 -8.95 -4.22
C TYR A 144 -10.10 -9.81 -3.14
N GLN A 145 -9.94 -11.13 -3.27
CA GLN A 145 -10.36 -12.12 -2.28
C GLN A 145 -9.26 -12.37 -1.26
N ALA A 146 -9.61 -12.99 -0.14
CA ALA A 146 -8.63 -13.46 0.84
C ALA A 146 -7.55 -14.36 0.19
N ASN A 147 -6.36 -14.34 0.76
CA ASN A 147 -5.15 -15.05 0.29
C ASN A 147 -4.55 -14.55 -1.04
N VAL A 148 -5.04 -13.45 -1.61
CA VAL A 148 -4.33 -12.79 -2.70
C VAL A 148 -3.20 -11.95 -2.13
N LYS A 149 -1.99 -12.09 -2.70
CA LYS A 149 -0.90 -11.14 -2.53
C LYS A 149 -0.79 -10.21 -3.72
N ILE A 150 -0.54 -8.93 -3.42
CA ILE A 150 -0.28 -7.88 -4.42
C ILE A 150 1.19 -7.50 -4.30
N GLY A 151 1.98 -7.91 -5.28
CA GLY A 151 3.38 -7.54 -5.41
C GLY A 151 3.55 -6.34 -6.35
N TRP A 152 4.62 -5.60 -6.17
CA TRP A 152 4.92 -4.38 -6.90
C TRP A 152 6.10 -4.55 -7.83
N ALA A 153 6.09 -3.84 -8.94
CA ALA A 153 7.17 -3.83 -9.92
C ALA A 153 7.46 -2.39 -10.34
N LEU A 154 8.67 -1.92 -10.05
CA LEU A 154 9.19 -0.62 -10.49
C LEU A 154 10.15 -0.83 -11.66
N LEU A 155 9.79 -0.32 -12.83
CA LEU A 155 10.64 -0.38 -14.02
C LEU A 155 11.48 0.90 -14.09
N GLN A 156 12.78 0.74 -13.93
CA GLN A 156 13.75 1.83 -13.87
C GLN A 156 13.78 2.64 -15.17
N ASN A 157 13.57 3.94 -15.09
CA ASN A 157 13.66 4.90 -16.21
C ASN A 157 13.00 4.38 -17.51
N ALA A 158 11.85 3.75 -17.35
CA ALA A 158 11.19 3.01 -18.43
C ALA A 158 10.26 3.84 -19.31
N TYR A 159 10.09 5.15 -19.04
CA TYR A 159 9.19 6.01 -19.80
C TYR A 159 9.93 7.05 -20.62
N ASN A 160 9.68 7.04 -21.94
CA ASN A 160 10.17 8.07 -22.89
C ASN A 160 9.10 8.50 -23.90
N GLY A 161 7.83 8.62 -23.44
CA GLY A 161 6.64 8.80 -24.28
C GLY A 161 5.86 7.50 -24.48
N THR A 162 6.55 6.37 -24.33
CA THR A 162 5.96 5.01 -24.25
C THR A 162 6.71 4.21 -23.21
N VAL A 163 6.05 3.20 -22.63
CA VAL A 163 6.70 2.29 -21.67
C VAL A 163 7.65 1.34 -22.40
N ASN A 164 8.89 1.27 -21.90
CA ASN A 164 9.88 0.27 -22.34
C ASN A 164 9.74 -1.02 -21.50
N PRO A 165 9.26 -2.12 -22.06
CA PRO A 165 9.06 -3.36 -21.31
C PRO A 165 10.37 -4.11 -20.98
N ASN A 166 11.49 -3.70 -21.55
CA ASN A 166 12.81 -4.31 -21.34
C ASN A 166 13.69 -3.52 -20.36
N ALA A 167 13.13 -2.55 -19.65
CA ALA A 167 13.85 -1.83 -18.60
C ALA A 167 14.14 -2.76 -17.41
N THR A 168 15.22 -2.47 -16.68
CA THR A 168 15.49 -3.13 -15.40
C THR A 168 14.27 -2.98 -14.51
N THR A 169 13.81 -4.09 -13.94
CA THR A 169 12.62 -4.09 -13.08
C THR A 169 13.01 -4.54 -11.68
N PHE A 170 12.59 -3.78 -10.68
CA PHE A 170 12.73 -4.13 -9.28
C PHE A 170 11.37 -4.55 -8.73
N PHE A 171 11.37 -5.70 -8.07
CA PHE A 171 10.18 -6.34 -7.54
C PHE A 171 10.12 -6.19 -6.01
N SER A 172 8.92 -6.10 -5.47
CA SER A 172 8.71 -6.16 -4.03
C SER A 172 9.16 -7.50 -3.44
N ASP A 173 8.92 -8.59 -4.16
CA ASP A 173 9.43 -9.90 -3.77
C ASP A 173 10.96 -9.94 -4.05
N SER A 174 11.74 -9.67 -3.03
CA SER A 174 13.19 -9.38 -3.12
C SER A 174 14.00 -10.48 -3.84
N TRP A 175 13.60 -11.74 -3.70
CA TRP A 175 14.30 -12.87 -4.35
C TRP A 175 14.26 -12.83 -5.89
N LEU A 176 13.34 -12.05 -6.47
CA LEU A 176 13.23 -11.83 -7.92
C LEU A 176 14.21 -10.78 -8.43
N ASN A 177 14.86 -10.02 -7.56
CA ASN A 177 15.76 -8.92 -7.91
C ASN A 177 17.17 -9.42 -8.28
N PRO A 178 17.89 -8.68 -9.16
CA PRO A 178 19.08 -9.16 -9.83
C PRO A 178 20.36 -9.17 -8.97
N GLU A 179 20.38 -8.53 -7.81
CA GLU A 179 21.59 -8.42 -6.97
C GLU A 179 22.08 -9.80 -6.53
N ALA A 180 23.40 -9.98 -6.56
CA ALA A 180 24.02 -11.23 -6.13
C ALA A 180 23.99 -11.40 -4.60
N ASN A 181 24.10 -10.28 -3.86
CA ASN A 181 24.03 -10.25 -2.40
C ASN A 181 22.57 -10.17 -1.97
N SER A 182 22.09 -11.15 -1.21
CA SER A 182 20.70 -11.21 -0.74
C SER A 182 20.28 -9.97 0.07
N ASN A 183 21.19 -9.37 0.84
CA ASN A 183 20.92 -8.18 1.67
C ASN A 183 20.70 -6.89 0.84
N LEU A 184 21.02 -6.92 -0.44
CA LEU A 184 20.85 -5.80 -1.36
C LEU A 184 19.68 -5.99 -2.33
N LYS A 185 18.94 -7.10 -2.22
CA LYS A 185 17.84 -7.42 -3.12
C LYS A 185 16.52 -6.68 -2.83
N GLN A 186 16.37 -6.11 -1.65
CA GLN A 186 15.15 -5.39 -1.28
C GLN A 186 15.18 -3.97 -1.87
N HIS A 187 14.21 -3.63 -2.71
CA HIS A 187 14.06 -2.34 -3.38
C HIS A 187 12.81 -1.57 -2.93
N ILE A 188 12.09 -2.10 -1.97
CA ILE A 188 10.90 -1.47 -1.40
C ILE A 188 10.94 -1.62 0.11
N VAL A 189 10.48 -0.59 0.79
CA VAL A 189 10.05 -0.66 2.19
C VAL A 189 8.56 -0.42 2.26
N GLN A 190 7.87 -1.17 3.15
CA GLN A 190 6.47 -0.94 3.46
C GLN A 190 6.37 -0.58 4.94
N LEU A 191 5.70 0.53 5.22
CA LEU A 191 5.51 1.06 6.57
C LEU A 191 4.00 1.19 6.82
N PHE A 192 3.56 0.79 7.99
CA PHE A 192 2.17 0.98 8.38
C PHE A 192 2.00 2.31 9.12
N ASP A 193 0.99 3.08 8.73
CA ASP A 193 0.52 4.28 9.44
C ASP A 193 -0.81 3.97 10.13
N PRO A 194 -0.80 3.58 11.41
CA PRO A 194 -2.01 3.24 12.12
C PRO A 194 -2.90 4.47 12.39
N GLY A 195 -2.33 5.67 12.48
CA GLY A 195 -3.09 6.90 12.68
C GLY A 195 -3.99 7.26 11.50
N ARG A 196 -3.55 6.89 10.28
CA ARG A 196 -4.29 7.17 9.03
C ARG A 196 -4.82 5.90 8.35
N GLU A 197 -4.51 4.72 8.90
CA GLU A 197 -4.96 3.40 8.40
C GLU A 197 -4.53 3.14 6.95
N LEU A 198 -3.26 3.36 6.64
CA LEU A 198 -2.71 3.17 5.31
C LEU A 198 -1.31 2.55 5.35
N VAL A 199 -0.91 1.93 4.24
CA VAL A 199 0.42 1.36 4.05
C VAL A 199 1.23 2.25 3.13
N ILE A 200 2.29 2.86 3.64
CA ILE A 200 3.23 3.66 2.87
C ILE A 200 4.23 2.71 2.20
N MET A 201 4.60 3.03 0.97
CA MET A 201 5.60 2.31 0.19
C MET A 201 6.64 3.28 -0.33
N GLY A 202 7.90 3.01 -0.02
CA GLY A 202 9.04 3.73 -0.57
C GLY A 202 9.91 2.81 -1.41
N PHE A 203 10.37 3.31 -2.56
CA PHE A 203 11.15 2.56 -3.54
C PHE A 203 12.53 3.15 -3.73
N GLU A 204 13.50 2.24 -3.96
CA GLU A 204 14.84 2.51 -4.48
C GLU A 204 14.89 2.10 -5.94
N ASP A 205 15.16 3.04 -6.84
CA ASP A 205 15.08 2.84 -8.29
C ASP A 205 16.43 2.49 -8.95
N LEU A 206 17.49 2.42 -8.16
CA LEU A 206 18.82 2.01 -8.61
C LEU A 206 19.22 0.66 -8.01
N ARG A 207 20.11 -0.04 -8.69
CA ARG A 207 20.71 -1.27 -8.15
C ARG A 207 21.49 -0.95 -6.88
N ARG A 208 21.18 -1.67 -5.80
CA ARG A 208 21.78 -1.45 -4.49
C ARG A 208 23.21 -2.00 -4.36
N ASP A 209 23.68 -2.76 -5.34
CA ASP A 209 25.10 -3.15 -5.48
C ASP A 209 25.91 -2.11 -6.29
N GLY A 210 25.31 -0.99 -6.66
CA GLY A 210 25.88 0.13 -7.40
C GLY A 210 25.96 1.43 -6.61
N SER A 211 25.79 2.55 -7.29
CA SER A 211 25.86 3.89 -6.70
C SER A 211 24.44 4.40 -6.38
N CYS A 212 23.75 3.78 -5.45
CA CYS A 212 22.49 4.27 -4.91
C CYS A 212 22.68 4.85 -3.51
N ASP A 213 21.80 5.72 -3.05
CA ASP A 213 21.84 6.33 -1.72
C ASP A 213 21.07 5.53 -0.67
N ASN A 214 20.27 4.55 -1.10
CA ASN A 214 19.52 3.64 -0.25
C ASN A 214 18.52 4.34 0.70
N ASP A 215 17.97 5.48 0.30
CA ASP A 215 17.02 6.23 1.14
C ASP A 215 15.54 5.85 0.89
N PHE A 216 15.28 5.06 -0.16
CA PHE A 216 13.97 4.49 -0.50
C PHE A 216 12.87 5.54 -0.71
N ASN A 217 13.21 6.74 -1.11
CA ASN A 217 12.27 7.81 -1.38
C ASN A 217 12.18 8.21 -2.88
N ASP A 218 12.86 7.49 -3.77
CA ASP A 218 12.83 7.72 -5.23
C ASP A 218 11.41 7.73 -5.79
N ALA A 219 10.51 6.91 -5.22
CA ALA A 219 9.09 6.93 -5.53
C ALA A 219 8.30 6.49 -4.29
N VAL A 220 7.41 7.36 -3.82
CA VAL A 220 6.63 7.13 -2.61
C VAL A 220 5.14 7.10 -2.95
N PHE A 221 4.47 6.06 -2.44
CA PHE A 221 3.04 5.83 -2.59
C PHE A 221 2.44 5.42 -1.26
N TYR A 222 1.12 5.38 -1.18
CA TYR A 222 0.45 4.59 -0.15
C TYR A 222 -0.69 3.77 -0.72
N VAL A 223 -1.01 2.69 -0.01
CA VAL A 223 -2.11 1.78 -0.32
C VAL A 223 -3.18 1.90 0.73
N THR A 224 -4.43 1.92 0.28
CA THR A 224 -5.61 1.83 1.13
C THR A 224 -6.50 0.69 0.69
N ALA A 225 -7.27 0.13 1.61
CA ALA A 225 -8.26 -0.90 1.35
C ALA A 225 -9.61 -0.55 1.99
N ASN A 226 -10.66 -1.14 1.49
CA ASN A 226 -11.97 -1.05 2.10
C ASN A 226 -12.66 -2.43 2.12
N PRO A 227 -12.77 -3.05 3.31
CA PRO A 227 -12.39 -2.51 4.63
C PRO A 227 -10.86 -2.48 4.83
N VAL A 228 -10.36 -1.58 5.68
CA VAL A 228 -8.91 -1.40 5.94
C VAL A 228 -8.29 -2.62 6.59
N GLU A 229 -9.01 -3.30 7.46
CA GLU A 229 -8.60 -4.53 8.16
C GLU A 229 -8.40 -5.72 7.20
N ALA A 230 -8.68 -5.52 5.92
CA ALA A 230 -8.43 -6.54 4.90
C ALA A 230 -6.94 -6.66 4.54
N ILE A 231 -6.11 -5.70 4.88
CA ILE A 231 -4.65 -5.78 4.68
C ILE A 231 -3.99 -6.36 5.93
N GLU A 232 -3.09 -7.33 5.74
CA GLU A 232 -2.19 -7.79 6.79
C GLU A 232 -1.07 -6.78 6.99
N TYR A 233 -0.92 -6.25 8.21
CA TYR A 233 0.09 -5.24 8.54
C TYR A 233 0.94 -5.60 9.76
N ASN A 234 0.74 -6.78 10.37
CA ASN A 234 1.40 -7.18 11.62
C ASN A 234 2.93 -7.26 11.54
N GLU A 235 3.47 -7.49 10.34
CA GLU A 235 4.90 -7.58 10.07
C GLU A 235 5.38 -6.40 9.21
N MET A 236 4.75 -5.25 9.36
CA MET A 236 5.21 -3.99 8.76
C MET A 236 5.74 -3.09 9.87
N PRO A 237 6.94 -2.51 9.71
CA PRO A 237 7.41 -1.47 10.62
C PRO A 237 6.47 -0.27 10.59
N LEU A 238 6.39 0.43 11.70
CA LEU A 238 5.58 1.63 11.78
C LEU A 238 6.29 2.80 11.12
N ILE A 239 5.49 3.74 10.61
CA ILE A 239 6.00 5.04 10.16
C ILE A 239 6.63 5.79 11.35
N THR A 240 7.66 6.61 11.07
CA THR A 240 8.18 7.57 12.05
C THR A 240 7.35 8.85 12.00
N TYR A 241 6.78 9.24 13.11
CA TYR A 241 6.04 10.48 13.20
C TYR A 241 6.96 11.65 13.62
N GLU A 242 6.71 12.84 13.06
CA GLU A 242 7.41 14.07 13.47
C GLU A 242 6.88 14.61 14.81
N ASN A 243 5.63 14.32 15.14
CA ASN A 243 4.97 14.77 16.35
C ASN A 243 5.31 13.89 17.58
N PRO A 244 5.25 14.46 18.81
CA PRO A 244 5.52 13.70 20.02
C PRO A 244 4.56 12.52 20.20
N ASP A 245 5.10 11.44 20.72
CA ASP A 245 4.42 10.24 21.19
C ASP A 245 4.75 10.13 22.69
N THR A 246 3.80 10.54 23.56
CA THR A 246 4.07 10.73 24.99
C THR A 246 4.26 9.42 25.75
N ASP A 247 3.58 8.34 25.33
CA ASP A 247 3.65 7.05 26.01
C ASP A 247 4.52 6.01 25.28
N GLY A 248 4.94 6.30 24.06
CA GLY A 248 5.91 5.50 23.31
C GLY A 248 5.31 4.24 22.69
N ASP A 249 4.00 4.21 22.41
CA ASP A 249 3.34 3.06 21.81
C ASP A 249 3.44 3.02 20.26
N GLY A 250 3.98 4.07 19.65
CA GLY A 250 4.15 4.25 18.22
C GLY A 250 3.04 5.05 17.55
N ILE A 251 2.07 5.54 18.33
CA ILE A 251 0.98 6.41 17.86
C ILE A 251 1.20 7.81 18.44
N PRO A 252 1.36 8.86 17.61
CA PRO A 252 1.53 10.20 18.12
C PRO A 252 0.29 10.71 18.83
N ASP A 253 0.49 11.58 19.85
CA ASP A 253 -0.55 12.13 20.72
C ASP A 253 -1.76 12.67 19.98
N ASN A 254 -1.59 13.21 18.76
CA ASN A 254 -2.68 13.78 17.97
C ASN A 254 -3.56 12.73 17.27
N PHE A 255 -3.13 11.48 17.22
CA PHE A 255 -3.90 10.34 16.69
C PHE A 255 -4.32 9.36 17.77
N ASP A 256 -3.80 9.51 18.98
CA ASP A 256 -4.04 8.62 20.10
C ASP A 256 -5.19 9.15 20.97
N GLU A 257 -6.23 8.35 21.15
CA GLU A 257 -7.32 8.65 22.10
C GLU A 257 -6.87 8.48 23.56
N PHE A 258 -5.70 7.84 23.79
CA PHE A 258 -5.18 7.52 25.11
C PHE A 258 -3.69 7.90 25.29
N PRO A 259 -3.25 9.13 25.00
CA PRO A 259 -1.85 9.53 24.78
C PRO A 259 -0.93 9.41 26.02
N SER A 260 -1.33 8.73 27.04
CA SER A 260 -0.56 8.42 28.26
C SER A 260 -0.69 6.94 28.65
N ASN A 261 -1.14 6.06 27.74
CA ASN A 261 -1.36 4.66 28.03
C ASN A 261 -0.90 3.76 26.87
N PRO A 262 0.35 3.25 26.91
CA PRO A 262 0.97 2.51 25.79
C PRO A 262 0.28 1.18 25.42
N GLU A 263 -0.78 0.80 26.11
CA GLU A 263 -1.57 -0.39 25.79
C GLU A 263 -2.86 -0.06 25.03
N LYS A 264 -3.13 1.23 24.76
CA LYS A 264 -4.39 1.70 24.17
C LYS A 264 -4.12 2.88 23.24
N ALA A 265 -4.73 2.87 22.06
CA ALA A 265 -4.67 3.99 21.13
C ALA A 265 -6.03 4.32 20.52
N PHE A 266 -6.85 3.34 20.21
CA PHE A 266 -8.07 3.54 19.44
C PHE A 266 -9.28 2.87 20.05
N THR A 267 -10.44 3.50 19.88
CA THR A 267 -11.75 2.94 20.27
C THR A 267 -12.58 2.66 19.01
N SER A 268 -13.09 1.46 18.89
CA SER A 268 -14.03 1.06 17.84
C SER A 268 -15.34 0.55 18.42
N PHE A 269 -16.41 0.65 17.63
CA PHE A 269 -17.76 0.28 18.04
C PHE A 269 -18.40 -0.64 17.00
N PHE A 270 -19.06 -1.70 17.46
CA PHE A 270 -19.86 -2.55 16.58
C PHE A 270 -21.31 -2.61 17.09
N PRO A 271 -22.31 -2.38 16.23
CA PRO A 271 -22.26 -2.06 14.79
C PRO A 271 -21.92 -0.58 14.49
N GLY A 272 -21.75 0.28 15.47
CA GLY A 272 -21.34 1.67 15.33
C GLY A 272 -21.47 2.45 16.63
N GLU A 273 -20.84 3.62 16.71
CA GLU A 273 -20.77 4.44 17.92
C GLU A 273 -22.16 4.85 18.44
N THR A 274 -23.06 5.23 17.55
CA THR A 274 -24.43 5.65 17.86
C THR A 274 -25.48 4.62 17.42
N THR A 275 -25.05 3.50 16.84
CA THR A 275 -25.92 2.47 16.30
C THR A 275 -25.92 1.24 17.21
N TYR A 276 -27.09 0.64 17.38
CA TYR A 276 -27.25 -0.60 18.16
C TYR A 276 -27.70 -1.74 17.24
N GLY A 277 -27.09 -2.91 17.39
CA GLY A 277 -27.63 -4.14 16.88
C GLY A 277 -28.83 -4.60 17.70
N THR A 278 -29.70 -5.40 17.13
CA THR A 278 -30.86 -5.98 17.79
C THR A 278 -30.84 -7.49 17.66
N LEU A 279 -30.98 -8.17 18.79
CA LEU A 279 -31.24 -9.61 18.87
C LEU A 279 -32.69 -9.80 19.32
N ALA A 280 -33.43 -10.63 18.60
CA ALA A 280 -34.81 -10.94 18.90
C ALA A 280 -34.93 -12.45 19.08
N PHE A 281 -35.64 -12.89 20.11
CA PHE A 281 -35.76 -14.27 20.50
C PHE A 281 -37.22 -14.66 20.60
N GLU A 282 -37.50 -15.96 20.35
CA GLU A 282 -38.77 -16.65 20.53
C GLU A 282 -38.59 -17.63 21.66
N ASP A 283 -39.46 -17.56 22.70
CA ASP A 283 -39.28 -18.33 23.94
C ASP A 283 -39.66 -19.82 23.80
N LEU A 284 -40.56 -20.15 22.89
CA LEU A 284 -41.04 -21.52 22.69
C LEU A 284 -40.30 -22.33 21.61
N TRP A 285 -39.25 -21.75 21.03
CA TRP A 285 -38.44 -22.46 20.02
C TRP A 285 -37.73 -23.69 20.62
N PRO A 286 -37.79 -24.91 20.00
CA PRO A 286 -38.41 -25.26 18.71
C PRO A 286 -39.88 -25.69 18.80
N SER A 287 -40.55 -25.54 19.94
CA SER A 287 -41.96 -25.77 20.08
C SER A 287 -42.78 -24.73 19.29
N LYS A 288 -44.07 -25.03 19.07
CA LYS A 288 -44.93 -24.14 18.31
C LYS A 288 -45.27 -22.89 19.13
N GLY A 289 -44.59 -21.78 18.84
CA GLY A 289 -44.89 -20.41 19.30
C GLY A 289 -45.69 -19.63 18.26
N ASP A 290 -45.86 -18.34 18.46
CA ASP A 290 -46.50 -17.44 17.52
C ASP A 290 -45.55 -16.89 16.43
N TYR A 291 -44.22 -17.13 16.58
CA TYR A 291 -43.14 -16.81 15.63
C TYR A 291 -43.01 -15.34 15.31
N ASP A 292 -43.34 -14.45 16.21
CA ASP A 292 -43.20 -13.01 16.03
C ASP A 292 -41.89 -12.46 16.54
N PHE A 293 -41.02 -13.28 17.20
CA PHE A 293 -39.67 -12.97 17.68
C PHE A 293 -39.61 -11.69 18.54
N ASN A 294 -40.60 -11.49 19.39
CA ASN A 294 -40.67 -10.34 20.25
C ASN A 294 -40.65 -10.65 21.75
N ASP A 295 -40.55 -11.92 22.15
CA ASP A 295 -40.56 -12.37 23.53
C ASP A 295 -39.37 -11.81 24.33
N LEU A 296 -38.22 -11.72 23.67
CA LEU A 296 -37.06 -11.01 24.20
C LEU A 296 -36.35 -10.26 23.10
N VAL A 297 -36.33 -8.92 23.20
CA VAL A 297 -35.61 -8.07 22.27
C VAL A 297 -34.48 -7.36 23.00
N VAL A 298 -33.23 -7.64 22.62
CA VAL A 298 -32.04 -7.09 23.22
C VAL A 298 -31.33 -6.18 22.22
N LYS A 299 -31.03 -4.95 22.65
CA LYS A 299 -30.13 -4.06 21.92
C LYS A 299 -28.70 -4.24 22.44
N TYR A 300 -27.74 -4.35 21.54
CA TYR A 300 -26.34 -4.47 21.92
C TYR A 300 -25.44 -3.49 21.15
N ARG A 301 -24.31 -3.16 21.76
CA ARG A 301 -23.19 -2.47 21.16
C ARG A 301 -21.93 -2.95 21.84
N PHE A 302 -20.96 -3.37 21.06
CA PHE A 302 -19.61 -3.69 21.55
C PHE A 302 -18.73 -2.46 21.41
N THR A 303 -17.89 -2.24 22.41
CA THR A 303 -16.80 -1.26 22.38
C THR A 303 -15.50 -2.06 22.46
N GLN A 304 -14.61 -1.84 21.53
CA GLN A 304 -13.28 -2.45 21.49
C GLN A 304 -12.25 -1.31 21.60
N VAL A 305 -11.30 -1.46 22.52
CA VAL A 305 -10.14 -0.58 22.63
C VAL A 305 -8.92 -1.38 22.26
N THR A 306 -8.11 -0.88 21.33
CA THR A 306 -6.93 -1.54 20.80
C THR A 306 -5.72 -0.64 20.89
N ASN A 307 -4.52 -1.21 20.91
CA ASN A 307 -3.26 -0.48 20.68
C ASN A 307 -2.98 -0.36 19.17
N GLY A 308 -1.97 0.42 18.80
CA GLY A 308 -1.58 0.65 17.41
C GLY A 308 -1.18 -0.60 16.62
N LYS A 309 -0.91 -1.71 17.29
CA LYS A 309 -0.46 -2.98 16.69
C LYS A 309 -1.58 -3.99 16.47
N MET A 310 -2.77 -3.75 17.01
CA MET A 310 -3.91 -4.67 16.95
C MET A 310 -5.18 -3.94 16.51
N ARG A 311 -5.26 -3.57 15.27
CA ARG A 311 -6.52 -3.18 14.64
C ARG A 311 -7.09 -4.27 13.75
#